data_161f8bb6056612b168ef9bc2c1857a8b
#
_entry.id   161f8bb6056612b168ef9bc2c1857a8b
#
_cell.length_a   1.000
_cell.length_b   1.000
_cell.length_c   1.000
_cell.angle_alpha   90.00
_cell.angle_beta   90.00
_cell.angle_gamma   90.00
#
_symmetry.space_group_name_H-M   'P 1'
#
loop_
_entity.id
_entity.type
_entity.pdbx_description
1 polymer ?
#
loop_
_entity_poly.entity_id
_entity_poly.type
_entity_poly.pdbx_seq_one_letter_code
_entity_poly.pdbx_strand_id
1 'polypeptide(L)'
;MMKQFDLEEMLEKIPPGELAEFITQQFHINRDFYYSFTEKFSNFFSNKTKDEYYEQIVSELSSIADQYYIDEEASFSFSKVVFKYESNINKLIKSKNYDEAFKILTVLLEAISKFSIDDSYGIVGDEFEQYSDNMEEILKNSNQEITWFDYYFNLDDDFIDYKSKMIECCDKYVLKDKMN
;
A
#
# COMPACT_ATOMS: atom_id res chain seq x y z
N MET A 1 35.71 -19.47 24.54
CA MET A 1 35.46 -18.26 23.73
C MET A 1 34.46 -18.67 22.62
N MET A 2 33.18 -18.33 22.75
CA MET A 2 32.20 -18.64 21.72
C MET A 2 32.51 -17.75 20.50
N LYS A 3 32.65 -18.37 19.33
CA LYS A 3 32.76 -17.63 18.06
C LYS A 3 31.46 -16.83 17.91
N GLN A 4 31.59 -15.52 17.74
CA GLN A 4 30.47 -14.67 17.35
C GLN A 4 30.19 -15.01 15.88
N PHE A 5 29.10 -15.76 15.65
CA PHE A 5 28.64 -16.04 14.28
C PHE A 5 27.91 -14.80 13.76
N ASP A 6 28.12 -14.49 12.50
CA ASP A 6 27.34 -13.50 11.80
C ASP A 6 25.91 -14.03 11.66
N LEU A 7 24.91 -13.27 12.13
CA LEU A 7 23.51 -13.69 12.12
C LEU A 7 23.01 -13.91 10.69
N GLU A 8 23.42 -13.07 9.74
CA GLU A 8 23.05 -13.19 8.33
C GLU A 8 23.59 -14.49 7.74
N GLU A 9 24.86 -14.80 7.96
CA GLU A 9 25.49 -16.06 7.52
C GLU A 9 24.81 -17.30 8.14
N MET A 10 24.33 -17.21 9.38
CA MET A 10 23.60 -18.28 10.03
C MET A 10 22.22 -18.48 9.40
N LEU A 11 21.48 -17.39 9.16
CA LEU A 11 20.14 -17.45 8.58
C LEU A 11 20.14 -18.03 7.17
N GLU A 12 21.15 -17.72 6.35
CA GLU A 12 21.31 -18.29 4.99
C GLU A 12 21.52 -19.81 4.99
N LYS A 13 22.08 -20.37 6.08
CA LYS A 13 22.35 -21.81 6.21
C LYS A 13 21.20 -22.62 6.80
N ILE A 14 20.20 -21.95 7.37
CA ILE A 14 19.05 -22.63 7.99
C ILE A 14 18.00 -22.88 6.91
N PRO A 15 17.55 -24.13 6.71
CA PRO A 15 16.45 -24.41 5.80
C PRO A 15 15.20 -23.60 6.21
N PRO A 16 14.48 -22.98 5.24
CA PRO A 16 13.31 -22.16 5.57
C PRO A 16 12.24 -22.87 6.40
N GLY A 17 12.07 -24.20 6.21
CA GLY A 17 11.12 -24.99 6.99
C GLY A 17 11.51 -25.09 8.46
N GLU A 18 12.79 -25.27 8.78
CA GLU A 18 13.28 -25.34 10.15
C GLU A 18 13.20 -23.98 10.86
N LEU A 19 13.45 -22.89 10.12
CA LEU A 19 13.27 -21.55 10.62
C LEU A 19 11.79 -21.26 10.93
N ALA A 20 10.87 -21.67 10.05
CA ALA A 20 9.44 -21.53 10.26
C ALA A 20 8.95 -22.34 11.48
N GLU A 21 9.45 -23.55 11.65
CA GLU A 21 9.13 -24.39 12.82
C GLU A 21 9.63 -23.75 14.12
N PHE A 22 10.86 -23.25 14.14
CA PHE A 22 11.41 -22.52 15.27
C PHE A 22 10.59 -21.28 15.63
N ILE A 23 10.23 -20.48 14.64
CA ILE A 23 9.37 -19.30 14.81
C ILE A 23 8.02 -19.71 15.39
N THR A 24 7.39 -20.77 14.88
CA THR A 24 6.11 -21.29 15.37
C THR A 24 6.21 -21.72 16.83
N GLN A 25 7.28 -22.41 17.20
CA GLN A 25 7.53 -22.77 18.60
C GLN A 25 7.67 -21.54 19.50
N GLN A 26 8.44 -20.53 19.06
CA GLN A 26 8.60 -19.28 19.80
C GLN A 26 7.27 -18.53 20.00
N PHE A 27 6.38 -18.56 19.03
CA PHE A 27 5.04 -17.98 19.15
C PHE A 27 4.24 -18.56 20.31
N HIS A 28 4.38 -19.87 20.57
CA HIS A 28 3.63 -20.54 21.64
C HIS A 28 4.22 -20.36 23.03
N ILE A 29 5.53 -20.16 23.14
CA ILE A 29 6.23 -20.17 24.42
C ILE A 29 6.75 -18.80 24.85
N ASN A 30 6.92 -17.85 23.92
CA ASN A 30 7.50 -16.54 24.19
C ASN A 30 6.54 -15.42 23.80
N ARG A 31 5.85 -14.88 24.81
CA ARG A 31 4.83 -13.84 24.63
C ARG A 31 5.41 -12.53 24.08
N ASP A 32 6.61 -12.15 24.51
CA ASP A 32 7.26 -10.91 24.05
C ASP A 32 7.69 -11.05 22.59
N PHE A 33 8.17 -12.23 22.19
CA PHE A 33 8.46 -12.54 20.81
C PHE A 33 7.19 -12.45 19.96
N TYR A 34 6.07 -13.03 20.40
CA TYR A 34 4.78 -12.95 19.73
C TYR A 34 4.38 -11.51 19.45
N TYR A 35 4.38 -10.64 20.47
CA TYR A 35 4.00 -9.23 20.30
C TYR A 35 4.96 -8.48 19.37
N SER A 36 6.26 -8.62 19.58
CA SER A 36 7.26 -7.93 18.74
C SER A 36 7.19 -8.38 17.28
N PHE A 37 6.96 -9.66 17.04
CA PHE A 37 6.84 -10.22 15.69
C PHE A 37 5.55 -9.76 15.02
N THR A 38 4.41 -9.87 15.70
CA THR A 38 3.11 -9.44 15.15
C THR A 38 3.06 -7.94 14.90
N GLU A 39 3.65 -7.12 15.76
CA GLU A 39 3.79 -5.69 15.53
C GLU A 39 4.65 -5.41 14.28
N LYS A 40 5.84 -6.02 14.22
CA LYS A 40 6.78 -5.81 13.12
C LYS A 40 6.22 -6.26 11.76
N PHE A 41 5.47 -7.35 11.76
CA PHE A 41 4.94 -7.98 10.54
C PHE A 41 3.42 -7.80 10.41
N SER A 42 2.81 -6.88 11.15
CA SER A 42 1.36 -6.61 11.11
C SER A 42 0.82 -6.39 9.70
N ASN A 43 1.61 -5.74 8.85
CA ASN A 43 1.25 -5.48 7.45
C ASN A 43 1.09 -6.75 6.60
N PHE A 44 1.73 -7.87 6.98
CA PHE A 44 1.58 -9.16 6.29
C PHE A 44 0.38 -9.96 6.78
N PHE A 45 -0.15 -9.63 7.96
CA PHE A 45 -1.27 -10.33 8.58
C PHE A 45 -2.55 -9.50 8.59
N SER A 46 -2.53 -8.33 7.94
CA SER A 46 -3.71 -7.51 7.78
C SER A 46 -4.69 -8.26 6.86
N ASN A 47 -5.72 -8.85 7.45
CA ASN A 47 -6.84 -9.45 6.72
C ASN A 47 -7.93 -8.41 6.41
N LYS A 48 -7.60 -7.10 6.43
CA LYS A 48 -8.57 -6.07 6.11
C LYS A 48 -9.07 -6.21 4.69
N THR A 49 -10.37 -6.15 4.55
CA THR A 49 -11.04 -6.07 3.25
C THR A 49 -10.81 -4.71 2.60
N LYS A 50 -11.14 -4.58 1.33
CA LYS A 50 -11.15 -3.27 0.65
C LYS A 50 -12.07 -2.28 1.37
N ASP A 51 -13.26 -2.74 1.76
CA ASP A 51 -14.26 -1.90 2.42
C ASP A 51 -13.77 -1.38 3.78
N GLU A 52 -13.10 -2.23 4.57
CA GLU A 52 -12.54 -1.82 5.87
C GLU A 52 -11.41 -0.78 5.70
N TYR A 53 -10.57 -0.91 4.67
CA TYR A 53 -9.58 0.13 4.35
C TYR A 53 -10.27 1.41 3.89
N TYR A 54 -11.26 1.30 3.02
CA TYR A 54 -12.01 2.45 2.50
C TYR A 54 -12.68 3.24 3.60
N GLU A 55 -13.45 2.57 4.47
CA GLU A 55 -14.11 3.19 5.61
C GLU A 55 -13.11 3.88 6.54
N GLN A 56 -11.98 3.25 6.80
CA GLN A 56 -10.94 3.84 7.63
C GLN A 56 -10.34 5.10 7.00
N ILE A 57 -9.96 5.05 5.72
CA ILE A 57 -9.36 6.19 5.01
C ILE A 57 -10.36 7.34 4.91
N VAL A 58 -11.60 7.06 4.50
CA VAL A 58 -12.66 8.07 4.41
C VAL A 58 -12.93 8.69 5.78
N SER A 59 -12.95 7.91 6.85
CA SER A 59 -13.12 8.43 8.22
C SER A 59 -11.97 9.37 8.62
N GLU A 60 -10.73 9.01 8.32
CA GLU A 60 -9.55 9.84 8.61
C GLU A 60 -9.59 11.14 7.79
N LEU A 61 -9.89 11.07 6.50
CA LEU A 61 -10.02 12.25 5.63
C LEU A 61 -11.21 13.13 6.02
N SER A 62 -12.35 12.55 6.36
CA SER A 62 -13.53 13.29 6.82
C SER A 62 -13.29 14.02 8.14
N SER A 63 -12.34 13.57 8.96
CA SER A 63 -12.00 14.24 10.22
C SER A 63 -11.27 15.56 10.02
N ILE A 64 -10.71 15.81 8.84
CA ILE A 64 -9.95 17.01 8.48
C ILE A 64 -10.67 17.87 7.43
N ALA A 65 -11.68 17.30 6.76
CA ALA A 65 -12.45 17.98 5.72
C ALA A 65 -13.69 18.67 6.30
N ASP A 66 -14.10 19.78 5.68
CA ASP A 66 -15.42 20.37 5.89
C ASP A 66 -16.34 19.96 4.72
N GLN A 67 -17.34 19.11 4.99
CA GLN A 67 -18.31 18.62 4.00
C GLN A 67 -17.65 18.08 2.70
N TYR A 68 -16.63 17.23 2.85
CA TYR A 68 -15.82 16.69 1.74
C TYR A 68 -14.94 17.73 1.03
N TYR A 69 -14.73 18.92 1.58
CA TYR A 69 -13.79 19.90 1.09
C TYR A 69 -12.58 19.99 2.03
N ILE A 70 -11.39 19.88 1.46
CA ILE A 70 -10.11 20.03 2.17
C ILE A 70 -9.50 21.34 1.68
N ASP A 71 -9.52 22.34 2.55
CA ASP A 71 -8.98 23.65 2.27
C ASP A 71 -7.45 23.69 2.37
N GLU A 72 -6.88 24.85 2.05
CA GLU A 72 -5.44 25.11 2.07
C GLU A 72 -4.80 24.80 3.44
N GLU A 73 -5.46 25.16 4.55
CA GLU A 73 -4.92 24.89 5.91
C GLU A 73 -4.95 23.39 6.24
N ALA A 74 -5.99 22.68 5.81
CA ALA A 74 -6.16 21.25 6.01
C ALA A 74 -5.25 20.40 5.10
N SER A 75 -4.71 20.97 4.02
CA SER A 75 -3.86 20.27 3.04
C SER A 75 -2.63 19.61 3.67
N PHE A 76 -2.00 20.23 4.68
CA PHE A 76 -0.90 19.63 5.44
C PHE A 76 -1.35 18.44 6.30
N SER A 77 -2.57 18.44 6.80
CA SER A 77 -3.15 17.31 7.55
C SER A 77 -3.54 16.19 6.61
N PHE A 78 -4.04 16.53 5.42
CA PHE A 78 -4.28 15.60 4.32
C PHE A 78 -2.98 14.85 3.95
N SER A 79 -1.88 15.55 3.68
CA SER A 79 -0.59 14.92 3.37
C SER A 79 -0.13 13.94 4.44
N LYS A 80 -0.37 14.24 5.73
CA LYS A 80 0.01 13.32 6.82
C LYS A 80 -0.81 12.02 6.78
N VAL A 81 -2.10 12.12 6.48
CA VAL A 81 -2.97 10.95 6.33
C VAL A 81 -2.50 10.11 5.14
N VAL A 82 -2.32 10.75 4.01
CA VAL A 82 -1.87 10.13 2.77
C VAL A 82 -0.50 9.45 2.95
N PHE A 83 0.49 10.17 3.45
CA PHE A 83 1.85 9.66 3.70
C PHE A 83 1.88 8.42 4.60
N LYS A 84 0.96 8.31 5.56
CA LYS A 84 0.83 7.11 6.40
C LYS A 84 0.53 5.87 5.56
N TYR A 85 -0.41 5.95 4.62
CA TYR A 85 -0.78 4.84 3.75
C TYR A 85 0.30 4.56 2.70
N GLU A 86 0.87 5.59 2.13
CA GLU A 86 1.96 5.52 1.18
C GLU A 86 3.21 4.84 1.79
N SER A 87 3.58 5.22 3.00
CA SER A 87 4.67 4.56 3.73
C SER A 87 4.39 3.05 3.93
N ASN A 88 3.12 2.67 4.12
CA ASN A 88 2.73 1.27 4.21
C ASN A 88 2.81 0.56 2.85
N ILE A 89 2.31 1.18 1.78
CA ILE A 89 2.40 0.68 0.41
C ILE A 89 3.87 0.43 0.04
N ASN A 90 4.74 1.40 0.28
CA ASN A 90 6.18 1.29 0.00
C ASN A 90 6.87 0.14 0.77
N LYS A 91 6.45 -0.11 2.03
CA LYS A 91 6.94 -1.27 2.81
C LYS A 91 6.48 -2.59 2.21
N LEU A 92 5.22 -2.66 1.77
CA LEU A 92 4.65 -3.84 1.13
C LEU A 92 5.33 -4.14 -0.20
N ILE A 93 5.59 -3.13 -1.04
CA ILE A 93 6.35 -3.25 -2.29
C ILE A 93 7.76 -3.79 -1.99
N LYS A 94 8.48 -3.21 -1.04
CA LYS A 94 9.83 -3.67 -0.63
C LYS A 94 9.85 -5.11 -0.14
N SER A 95 8.78 -5.55 0.49
CA SER A 95 8.61 -6.94 0.95
C SER A 95 7.97 -7.87 -0.10
N LYS A 96 7.73 -7.38 -1.31
CA LYS A 96 7.12 -8.09 -2.44
C LYS A 96 5.69 -8.57 -2.16
N ASN A 97 4.98 -7.93 -1.24
CA ASN A 97 3.56 -8.18 -1.00
C ASN A 97 2.72 -7.24 -1.89
N TYR A 98 2.80 -7.49 -3.20
CA TYR A 98 2.21 -6.62 -4.22
C TYR A 98 0.68 -6.62 -4.18
N ASP A 99 0.06 -7.73 -3.80
CA ASP A 99 -1.41 -7.85 -3.73
C ASP A 99 -2.01 -6.93 -2.67
N GLU A 100 -1.40 -6.91 -1.48
CA GLU A 100 -1.85 -6.03 -0.40
C GLU A 100 -1.48 -4.56 -0.70
N ALA A 101 -0.31 -4.31 -1.30
CA ALA A 101 0.08 -2.98 -1.76
C ALA A 101 -0.92 -2.42 -2.78
N PHE A 102 -1.32 -3.23 -3.77
CA PHE A 102 -2.33 -2.88 -4.77
C PHE A 102 -3.69 -2.56 -4.12
N LYS A 103 -4.13 -3.41 -3.20
CA LYS A 103 -5.38 -3.21 -2.48
C LYS A 103 -5.41 -1.86 -1.77
N ILE A 104 -4.37 -1.53 -1.00
CA ILE A 104 -4.31 -0.27 -0.26
C ILE A 104 -4.21 0.93 -1.21
N LEU A 105 -3.38 0.84 -2.25
CA LEU A 105 -3.22 1.93 -3.21
C LEU A 105 -4.53 2.25 -3.94
N THR A 106 -5.21 1.25 -4.45
CA THR A 106 -6.49 1.45 -5.17
C THR A 106 -7.56 2.04 -4.27
N VAL A 107 -7.66 1.55 -3.04
CA VAL A 107 -8.63 2.06 -2.05
C VAL A 107 -8.30 3.48 -1.60
N LEU A 108 -7.01 3.80 -1.42
CA LEU A 108 -6.57 5.15 -1.08
C LEU A 108 -7.00 6.16 -2.14
N LEU A 109 -6.77 5.84 -3.41
CA LEU A 109 -7.15 6.69 -4.53
C LEU A 109 -8.66 6.85 -4.66
N GLU A 110 -9.41 5.77 -4.50
CA GLU A 110 -10.88 5.80 -4.49
C GLU A 110 -11.41 6.66 -3.34
N ALA A 111 -10.81 6.58 -2.17
CA ALA A 111 -11.20 7.39 -1.02
C ALA A 111 -10.88 8.88 -1.23
N ILE A 112 -9.67 9.19 -1.73
CA ILE A 112 -9.25 10.57 -2.02
C ILE A 112 -10.18 11.22 -3.06
N SER A 113 -10.59 10.49 -4.09
CA SER A 113 -11.46 10.99 -5.15
C SER A 113 -12.85 11.47 -4.69
N LYS A 114 -13.23 11.17 -3.45
CA LYS A 114 -14.47 11.68 -2.86
C LYS A 114 -14.36 13.08 -2.26
N PHE A 115 -13.15 13.60 -2.16
CA PHE A 115 -12.90 14.91 -1.57
C PHE A 115 -12.48 15.91 -2.64
N SER A 116 -13.06 17.11 -2.57
CA SER A 116 -12.55 18.27 -3.29
C SER A 116 -11.39 18.86 -2.50
N ILE A 117 -10.24 19.03 -3.11
CA ILE A 117 -9.01 19.44 -2.42
C ILE A 117 -8.49 20.73 -3.02
N ASP A 118 -8.24 21.74 -2.17
CA ASP A 118 -7.50 22.92 -2.57
C ASP A 118 -6.01 22.59 -2.69
N ASP A 119 -5.54 22.38 -3.91
CA ASP A 119 -4.15 22.04 -4.21
C ASP A 119 -3.29 23.27 -4.55
N SER A 120 -3.57 24.42 -3.96
CA SER A 120 -2.82 25.66 -4.20
C SER A 120 -1.32 25.52 -3.95
N TYR A 121 -0.91 24.55 -3.13
CA TYR A 121 0.50 24.22 -2.86
C TYR A 121 1.09 23.13 -3.76
N GLY A 122 0.32 22.49 -4.62
CA GLY A 122 0.77 21.40 -5.51
C GLY A 122 1.06 20.08 -4.79
N ILE A 123 0.59 19.92 -3.55
CA ILE A 123 0.85 18.73 -2.70
C ILE A 123 0.20 17.49 -3.30
N VAL A 124 -1.01 17.63 -3.82
CA VAL A 124 -1.77 16.50 -4.40
C VAL A 124 -1.13 16.02 -5.70
N GLY A 125 -0.60 16.95 -6.49
CA GLY A 125 0.10 16.62 -7.74
C GLY A 125 1.35 15.77 -7.50
N ASP A 126 2.18 16.12 -6.52
CA ASP A 126 3.38 15.39 -6.15
C ASP A 126 3.05 13.98 -5.61
N GLU A 127 2.00 13.85 -4.81
CA GLU A 127 1.53 12.55 -4.28
C GLU A 127 1.03 11.64 -5.41
N PHE A 128 0.35 12.18 -6.40
CA PHE A 128 -0.14 11.40 -7.54
C PHE A 128 0.98 10.89 -8.47
N GLU A 129 2.08 11.61 -8.59
CA GLU A 129 3.26 11.07 -9.29
C GLU A 129 3.80 9.83 -8.59
N GLN A 130 3.95 9.90 -7.27
CA GLN A 130 4.40 8.75 -6.47
C GLN A 130 3.44 7.56 -6.56
N TYR A 131 2.12 7.79 -6.61
CA TYR A 131 1.15 6.72 -6.79
C TYR A 131 1.26 6.04 -8.14
N SER A 132 1.55 6.80 -9.19
CA SER A 132 1.78 6.25 -10.53
C SER A 132 3.01 5.35 -10.56
N ASP A 133 4.10 5.76 -9.92
CA ASP A 133 5.32 4.97 -9.81
C ASP A 133 5.09 3.68 -9.00
N ASN A 134 4.39 3.77 -7.88
CA ASN A 134 4.02 2.62 -7.07
C ASN A 134 3.13 1.65 -7.84
N MET A 135 2.17 2.15 -8.60
CA MET A 135 1.30 1.32 -9.43
C MET A 135 2.09 0.61 -10.54
N GLU A 136 3.00 1.33 -11.21
CA GLU A 136 3.86 0.72 -12.22
C GLU A 136 4.71 -0.42 -11.63
N GLU A 137 5.30 -0.21 -10.46
CA GLU A 137 6.10 -1.24 -9.77
C GLU A 137 5.26 -2.46 -9.37
N ILE A 138 4.06 -2.23 -8.85
CA ILE A 138 3.11 -3.29 -8.48
C ILE A 138 2.70 -4.09 -9.71
N LEU A 139 2.23 -3.44 -10.78
CA LEU A 139 1.75 -4.09 -11.99
C LEU A 139 2.84 -4.89 -12.70
N LYS A 140 4.07 -4.40 -12.68
CA LYS A 140 5.23 -5.06 -13.27
C LYS A 140 5.61 -6.36 -12.58
N ASN A 141 5.31 -6.49 -11.29
CA ASN A 141 5.77 -7.58 -10.45
C ASN A 141 4.63 -8.47 -9.92
N SER A 142 3.37 -8.06 -10.07
CA SER A 142 2.23 -8.87 -9.64
C SER A 142 1.80 -9.84 -10.75
N ASN A 143 1.38 -11.05 -10.33
CA ASN A 143 0.82 -12.05 -11.23
C ASN A 143 -0.72 -11.94 -11.32
N GLN A 144 -1.33 -10.88 -10.80
CA GLN A 144 -2.78 -10.77 -10.77
C GLN A 144 -3.33 -10.33 -12.13
N GLU A 145 -4.39 -11.00 -12.58
CA GLU A 145 -5.31 -10.45 -13.57
C GLU A 145 -6.05 -9.28 -12.94
N ILE A 146 -5.46 -8.09 -13.05
CA ILE A 146 -6.05 -6.88 -12.50
C ILE A 146 -7.22 -6.52 -13.41
N THR A 147 -8.41 -6.64 -12.89
CA THR A 147 -9.62 -6.07 -13.49
C THR A 147 -9.61 -4.56 -13.26
N TRP A 148 -8.67 -3.86 -13.92
CA TRP A 148 -8.52 -2.42 -13.84
C TRP A 148 -9.81 -1.65 -14.21
N PHE A 149 -10.73 -2.29 -14.95
CA PHE A 149 -12.07 -1.78 -15.24
C PHE A 149 -12.84 -1.41 -13.99
N ASP A 150 -12.88 -2.31 -12.98
CA ASP A 150 -13.59 -2.06 -11.72
C ASP A 150 -13.01 -0.86 -10.97
N TYR A 151 -11.72 -0.67 -11.11
CA TYR A 151 -11.01 0.45 -10.51
C TYR A 151 -11.28 1.78 -11.23
N TYR A 152 -11.18 1.79 -12.58
CA TYR A 152 -11.34 2.99 -13.39
C TYR A 152 -12.71 3.66 -13.22
N PHE A 153 -13.78 2.85 -13.11
CA PHE A 153 -15.15 3.36 -12.99
C PHE A 153 -15.47 3.93 -11.61
N ASN A 154 -14.69 3.59 -10.60
CA ASN A 154 -14.92 4.07 -9.23
C ASN A 154 -14.22 5.41 -8.93
N LEU A 155 -13.29 5.87 -9.81
CA LEU A 155 -12.65 7.18 -9.64
C LEU A 155 -13.54 8.29 -10.20
N ASP A 156 -13.64 9.40 -9.45
CA ASP A 156 -14.36 10.60 -9.88
C ASP A 156 -13.70 11.25 -11.11
N ASP A 157 -14.51 11.94 -11.94
CA ASP A 157 -14.03 12.55 -13.18
C ASP A 157 -13.12 13.76 -12.97
N ASP A 158 -13.13 14.36 -11.77
CA ASP A 158 -12.22 15.45 -11.40
C ASP A 158 -10.74 15.01 -11.36
N PHE A 159 -10.47 13.69 -11.39
CA PHE A 159 -9.13 13.11 -11.44
C PHE A 159 -8.71 12.63 -12.85
N ILE A 160 -9.21 13.28 -13.90
CA ILE A 160 -9.06 12.85 -15.30
C ILE A 160 -7.59 12.68 -15.72
N ASP A 161 -6.71 13.59 -15.33
CA ASP A 161 -5.28 13.53 -15.69
C ASP A 161 -4.60 12.34 -15.02
N TYR A 162 -4.97 12.08 -13.78
CA TYR A 162 -4.47 10.93 -13.04
C TYR A 162 -5.00 9.61 -13.59
N LYS A 163 -6.31 9.54 -13.92
CA LYS A 163 -6.93 8.40 -14.61
C LYS A 163 -6.17 8.06 -15.90
N SER A 164 -5.79 9.06 -16.67
CA SER A 164 -5.07 8.87 -17.93
C SER A 164 -3.69 8.23 -17.72
N LYS A 165 -2.92 8.70 -16.74
CA LYS A 165 -1.64 8.08 -16.35
C LYS A 165 -1.80 6.63 -15.87
N MET A 166 -2.84 6.35 -15.08
CA MET A 166 -3.13 5.00 -14.60
C MET A 166 -3.53 4.05 -15.72
N ILE A 167 -4.32 4.52 -16.69
CA ILE A 167 -4.67 3.75 -17.89
C ILE A 167 -3.40 3.39 -18.67
N GLU A 168 -2.51 4.36 -18.89
CA GLU A 168 -1.25 4.13 -19.59
C GLU A 168 -0.40 3.07 -18.89
N CYS A 169 -0.28 3.11 -17.57
CA CYS A 169 0.38 2.08 -16.79
C CYS A 169 -0.28 0.70 -16.96
N CYS A 170 -1.59 0.63 -16.83
CA CYS A 170 -2.35 -0.61 -16.99
C CYS A 170 -2.21 -1.19 -18.41
N ASP A 171 -2.34 -0.37 -19.44
CA ASP A 171 -2.18 -0.79 -20.84
C ASP A 171 -0.77 -1.33 -21.11
N LYS A 172 0.23 -0.72 -20.51
CA LYS A 172 1.63 -1.15 -20.68
C LYS A 172 1.91 -2.52 -20.09
N TYR A 173 1.30 -2.87 -18.98
CA TYR A 173 1.65 -4.10 -18.24
C TYR A 173 0.59 -5.22 -18.33
N VAL A 174 -0.69 -4.87 -18.40
CA VAL A 174 -1.80 -5.86 -18.44
C VAL A 174 -2.08 -6.36 -19.84
N LEU A 175 -2.00 -5.50 -20.86
CA LEU A 175 -2.32 -5.90 -22.25
C LEU A 175 -1.17 -6.64 -22.94
N LYS A 176 0.09 -6.43 -22.54
CA LYS A 176 1.23 -7.14 -23.15
C LYS A 176 1.20 -8.66 -22.93
N ASP A 177 0.71 -9.11 -21.78
CA ASP A 177 0.64 -10.54 -21.47
C ASP A 177 -0.51 -11.27 -22.22
N LYS A 178 -1.50 -10.53 -22.76
CA LYS A 178 -2.59 -11.11 -23.56
C LYS A 178 -2.28 -11.20 -25.06
N MET A 179 -1.17 -10.61 -25.50
CA MET A 179 -0.75 -10.61 -26.91
C MET A 179 0.41 -11.57 -27.23
N ASN A 180 0.93 -12.31 -26.27
CA ASN A 180 1.92 -13.39 -26.40
C ASN A 180 1.29 -14.74 -26.01
#